data_a7276259fbbc6818c735d1a544445862
#
_entry.id   a7276259fbbc6818c735d1a544445862
#
_cell.length_a   1.000
_cell.length_b   1.000
_cell.length_c   1.000
_cell.angle_alpha   90.00
_cell.angle_beta   90.00
_cell.angle_gamma   90.00
#
_symmetry.space_group_name_H-M   'P 1'
#
loop_
_entity.id
_entity.type
_entity.pdbx_description
1 polymer ?
#
loop_
_entity_poly.entity_id
_entity_poly.type
_entity_poly.pdbx_seq_one_letter_code
_entity_poly.pdbx_strand_id
1 'polypeptide(L)'
;FFLFGLIVGCSSKPTKSSGDANDTVSITKNTVAKPSAKEIVAETFGVDLGLSVNWAECNVGASRPQEFGLLTSYGNVDGRITPAPPAVDISGTPHDIARVKLGKPWRMPTYDELLELMSQCSWAHEKYKGVPGMRVTGPNGNSIFLPECGGYVLDESLARQLSKIKNFDPTDCRGSNSDESYYWVGTTKEGLFPFLKIENGGNSYKWMLTIQGCEAYAVRPVADK
;
A
#
# COMPACT_ATOMS: atom_id res chain seq x y z
N PHE A 1 17.12 26.94 -12.69
CA PHE A 1 17.25 27.04 -14.17
C PHE A 1 16.82 25.71 -14.80
N PHE A 2 15.65 25.76 -15.46
CA PHE A 2 15.19 24.92 -16.58
C PHE A 2 14.97 23.43 -16.34
N LEU A 3 13.95 22.77 -16.86
CA LEU A 3 13.14 22.97 -18.05
C LEU A 3 11.79 22.26 -17.96
N PHE A 4 10.77 22.88 -18.49
CA PHE A 4 9.47 22.30 -18.85
C PHE A 4 9.60 21.27 -19.95
N GLY A 5 8.92 20.14 -19.83
CA GLY A 5 8.67 19.18 -20.90
C GLY A 5 7.21 19.20 -21.31
N LEU A 6 6.93 19.68 -22.51
CA LEU A 6 5.61 19.78 -23.15
C LEU A 6 5.02 18.39 -23.43
N ILE A 7 3.75 18.19 -23.10
CA ILE A 7 2.96 17.06 -23.58
C ILE A 7 2.19 17.54 -24.82
N VAL A 8 2.45 16.89 -25.95
CA VAL A 8 1.74 17.09 -27.21
C VAL A 8 0.44 16.29 -27.18
N GLY A 9 -0.68 16.99 -27.25
CA GLY A 9 -1.99 16.39 -27.39
C GLY A 9 -2.24 15.93 -28.82
N CYS A 10 -2.77 14.74 -29.01
CA CYS A 10 -3.27 14.26 -30.28
C CYS A 10 -4.76 14.56 -30.39
N SER A 11 -5.16 15.47 -31.28
CA SER A 11 -6.53 15.83 -31.61
C SER A 11 -6.93 15.08 -32.90
N SER A 12 -7.97 14.26 -32.82
CA SER A 12 -8.65 13.73 -34.01
C SER A 12 -10.07 14.30 -34.11
N LYS A 13 -10.35 14.99 -35.22
CA LYS A 13 -11.64 15.55 -35.59
C LYS A 13 -12.64 14.46 -36.03
N PRO A 14 -13.94 14.60 -35.73
CA PRO A 14 -14.96 13.73 -36.29
C PRO A 14 -15.43 14.22 -37.66
N THR A 15 -15.54 13.30 -38.60
CA THR A 15 -16.25 13.47 -39.89
C THR A 15 -17.75 13.27 -39.68
N LYS A 16 -18.56 14.20 -40.27
CA LYS A 16 -20.02 14.09 -40.35
C LYS A 16 -20.43 13.13 -41.47
N SER A 17 -21.37 12.27 -41.16
CA SER A 17 -22.21 11.61 -42.16
C SER A 17 -23.66 11.65 -41.67
N SER A 18 -24.53 12.16 -42.57
CA SER A 18 -25.98 12.29 -42.42
C SER A 18 -26.70 10.99 -42.76
N GLY A 19 -27.78 10.68 -42.02
CA GLY A 19 -28.71 9.62 -42.38
C GLY A 19 -29.80 9.44 -41.34
N ASP A 20 -31.02 9.91 -41.70
CA ASP A 20 -32.26 9.73 -40.96
C ASP A 20 -32.65 8.26 -40.79
N ALA A 21 -33.13 7.92 -39.58
CA ALA A 21 -34.32 7.05 -39.41
C ALA A 21 -34.70 6.96 -37.92
N ASN A 22 -35.96 7.24 -37.71
CA ASN A 22 -36.70 7.22 -36.47
C ASN A 22 -36.88 5.76 -36.01
N ASP A 23 -36.34 5.42 -34.82
CA ASP A 23 -36.79 4.23 -34.10
C ASP A 23 -36.67 4.47 -32.59
N THR A 24 -37.84 4.54 -31.96
CA THR A 24 -38.00 4.77 -30.55
C THR A 24 -37.68 3.49 -29.77
N VAL A 25 -36.44 3.29 -29.36
CA VAL A 25 -36.07 2.21 -28.45
C VAL A 25 -35.99 2.78 -27.03
N SER A 26 -36.91 2.31 -26.19
CA SER A 26 -36.89 2.55 -24.75
C SER A 26 -35.61 2.00 -24.13
N ILE A 27 -34.64 2.86 -23.84
CA ILE A 27 -33.42 2.49 -23.11
C ILE A 27 -33.78 2.46 -21.62
N THR A 28 -34.07 1.29 -21.11
CA THR A 28 -34.01 1.03 -19.65
C THR A 28 -32.58 1.29 -19.18
N LYS A 29 -32.39 2.35 -18.41
CA LYS A 29 -31.14 2.64 -17.72
C LYS A 29 -30.88 1.54 -16.68
N ASN A 30 -30.14 0.51 -17.07
CA ASN A 30 -29.49 -0.36 -16.10
C ASN A 30 -28.39 0.46 -15.42
N THR A 31 -28.75 1.05 -14.28
CA THR A 31 -27.78 1.64 -13.37
C THR A 31 -27.01 0.46 -12.77
N VAL A 32 -25.85 0.16 -13.32
CA VAL A 32 -24.89 -0.74 -12.66
C VAL A 32 -24.47 -0.03 -11.40
N ALA A 33 -24.98 -0.47 -10.27
CA ALA A 33 -24.58 0.01 -8.97
C ALA A 33 -23.07 -0.22 -8.81
N LYS A 34 -22.33 0.87 -8.56
CA LYS A 34 -20.93 0.80 -8.19
C LYS A 34 -20.84 -0.09 -6.95
N PRO A 35 -20.04 -1.19 -6.93
CA PRO A 35 -19.96 -2.06 -5.78
C PRO A 35 -19.57 -1.21 -4.54
N SER A 36 -20.34 -1.34 -3.48
CA SER A 36 -20.08 -0.65 -2.22
C SER A 36 -18.76 -1.19 -1.65
N ALA A 37 -18.00 -0.32 -0.98
CA ALA A 37 -16.70 -0.63 -0.38
C ALA A 37 -16.73 -1.77 0.68
N LYS A 38 -17.88 -2.43 0.86
CA LYS A 38 -18.08 -3.57 1.77
C LYS A 38 -17.88 -4.94 1.12
N GLU A 39 -17.70 -5.03 -0.19
CA GLU A 39 -17.71 -6.30 -0.93
C GLU A 39 -16.34 -6.85 -1.32
N ILE A 40 -15.25 -6.20 -0.89
CA ILE A 40 -13.91 -6.71 -1.13
C ILE A 40 -13.19 -6.87 0.23
N VAL A 41 -13.80 -7.60 1.13
CA VAL A 41 -13.04 -8.29 2.18
C VAL A 41 -12.77 -9.69 1.65
N ALA A 42 -11.80 -9.81 0.74
CA ALA A 42 -11.15 -11.09 0.57
C ALA A 42 -10.69 -11.54 1.96
N GLU A 43 -11.09 -12.74 2.38
CA GLU A 43 -10.64 -13.28 3.65
C GLU A 43 -9.11 -13.22 3.66
N THR A 44 -8.56 -12.32 4.45
CA THR A 44 -7.11 -12.20 4.60
C THR A 44 -6.67 -13.34 5.49
N PHE A 45 -5.95 -14.29 4.94
CA PHE A 45 -5.43 -15.42 5.68
C PHE A 45 -4.17 -15.02 6.44
N GLY A 46 -4.11 -15.46 7.71
CA GLY A 46 -2.91 -15.34 8.54
C GLY A 46 -1.98 -16.53 8.31
N VAL A 47 -0.72 -16.24 8.06
CA VAL A 47 0.34 -17.25 7.97
C VAL A 47 1.08 -17.28 9.30
N ASP A 48 1.03 -18.42 9.98
CA ASP A 48 1.88 -18.67 11.14
C ASP A 48 3.32 -18.93 10.66
N LEU A 49 4.20 -17.98 10.92
CA LEU A 49 5.63 -18.11 10.63
C LEU A 49 6.44 -18.74 11.77
N GLY A 50 5.79 -19.16 12.86
CA GLY A 50 6.47 -19.58 14.09
C GLY A 50 6.90 -18.40 14.97
N LEU A 51 6.39 -17.19 14.71
CA LEU A 51 6.63 -15.97 15.45
C LEU A 51 5.51 -15.68 16.46
N SER A 52 5.62 -14.57 17.18
CA SER A 52 4.62 -14.16 18.20
C SER A 52 3.22 -13.92 17.63
N VAL A 53 3.11 -13.47 16.36
CA VAL A 53 1.87 -13.16 15.67
C VAL A 53 1.78 -13.91 14.33
N ASN A 54 0.56 -13.99 13.79
CA ASN A 54 0.34 -14.39 12.39
C ASN A 54 0.49 -13.20 11.45
N TRP A 55 1.22 -13.37 10.37
CA TRP A 55 1.40 -12.36 9.33
C TRP A 55 0.38 -12.55 8.21
N ALA A 56 -0.22 -11.49 7.73
CA ALA A 56 -1.14 -11.57 6.60
C ALA A 56 -0.43 -12.06 5.33
N GLU A 57 -1.13 -12.83 4.51
CA GLU A 57 -0.63 -13.25 3.20
C GLU A 57 -0.48 -12.07 2.23
N CYS A 58 -1.34 -11.03 2.35
CA CYS A 58 -1.43 -9.89 1.46
C CYS A 58 -1.22 -8.56 2.18
N ASN A 59 -0.79 -7.53 1.43
CA ASN A 59 -0.81 -6.15 1.91
C ASN A 59 -2.25 -5.63 2.05
N VAL A 60 -2.46 -4.60 2.86
CA VAL A 60 -3.76 -3.90 2.92
C VAL A 60 -4.17 -3.44 1.52
N GLY A 61 -5.41 -3.77 1.11
CA GLY A 61 -5.94 -3.44 -0.21
C GLY A 61 -5.50 -4.37 -1.35
N ALA A 62 -4.72 -5.41 -1.06
CA ALA A 62 -4.38 -6.47 -2.00
C ALA A 62 -5.24 -7.72 -1.76
N SER A 63 -5.52 -8.47 -2.80
CA SER A 63 -6.23 -9.75 -2.76
C SER A 63 -5.32 -10.96 -3.05
N ARG A 64 -4.10 -10.72 -3.48
CA ARG A 64 -3.08 -11.74 -3.78
C ARG A 64 -1.71 -11.31 -3.27
N PRO A 65 -0.83 -12.26 -2.87
CA PRO A 65 0.46 -11.95 -2.24
C PRO A 65 1.38 -11.06 -3.07
N GLN A 66 1.31 -11.17 -4.40
CA GLN A 66 2.15 -10.38 -5.31
C GLN A 66 1.59 -8.98 -5.63
N GLU A 67 0.36 -8.67 -5.20
CA GLU A 67 -0.23 -7.35 -5.37
C GLU A 67 0.32 -6.38 -4.32
N PHE A 68 0.52 -5.15 -4.76
CA PHE A 68 1.15 -4.14 -3.92
C PHE A 68 0.26 -3.60 -2.80
N GLY A 69 -1.07 -3.62 -3.00
CA GLY A 69 -2.02 -3.04 -2.05
C GLY A 69 -2.00 -1.51 -2.04
N LEU A 70 -2.49 -0.90 -0.98
CA LEU A 70 -2.55 0.55 -0.83
C LEU A 70 -1.23 1.11 -0.29
N LEU A 71 -0.87 2.32 -0.74
CA LEU A 71 0.12 3.17 -0.10
C LEU A 71 -0.60 4.24 0.72
N THR A 72 -0.14 4.51 1.93
CA THR A 72 -0.79 5.45 2.85
C THR A 72 0.21 6.18 3.71
N SER A 73 -0.09 7.43 4.09
CA SER A 73 0.62 8.09 5.17
C SER A 73 0.29 7.45 6.51
N TYR A 74 1.21 7.57 7.47
CA TYR A 74 1.01 7.04 8.83
C TYR A 74 -0.28 7.59 9.45
N GLY A 75 -1.11 6.73 10.00
CA GLY A 75 -2.39 7.09 10.62
C GLY A 75 -3.52 7.47 9.66
N ASN A 76 -3.30 7.49 8.34
CA ASN A 76 -4.36 7.67 7.37
C ASN A 76 -4.99 6.32 7.01
N VAL A 77 -6.31 6.25 7.14
CA VAL A 77 -7.08 5.00 6.94
C VAL A 77 -7.79 4.91 5.59
N ASP A 78 -7.67 5.95 4.76
CA ASP A 78 -8.30 6.01 3.43
C ASP A 78 -7.35 5.59 2.30
N GLY A 79 -6.08 5.31 2.60
CA GLY A 79 -5.05 5.04 1.60
C GLY A 79 -4.58 6.30 0.88
N ARG A 80 -4.44 7.42 1.62
CA ARG A 80 -4.08 8.73 1.06
C ARG A 80 -2.79 9.26 1.64
N ILE A 81 -2.23 10.26 0.96
CA ILE A 81 -1.19 11.12 1.50
C ILE A 81 -1.84 12.22 2.35
N THR A 82 -1.35 12.37 3.57
CA THR A 82 -1.76 13.44 4.50
C THR A 82 -0.53 14.08 5.12
N PRO A 83 -0.66 15.32 5.63
CA PRO A 83 0.39 15.92 6.46
C PRO A 83 0.76 15.02 7.63
N ALA A 84 1.98 15.17 8.12
CA ALA A 84 2.49 14.39 9.24
C ALA A 84 1.55 14.44 10.46
N PRO A 85 1.12 13.28 10.99
CA PRO A 85 0.37 13.21 12.23
C PRO A 85 1.31 13.38 13.43
N PRO A 86 0.77 13.54 14.65
CA PRO A 86 1.58 13.34 15.86
C PRO A 86 2.20 11.93 15.86
N ALA A 87 3.44 11.80 16.34
CA ALA A 87 4.12 10.52 16.49
C ALA A 87 3.57 9.76 17.70
N VAL A 88 2.51 8.98 17.46
CA VAL A 88 1.84 8.15 18.48
C VAL A 88 1.64 6.73 17.95
N ASP A 89 1.53 5.78 18.86
CA ASP A 89 1.23 4.39 18.51
C ASP A 89 -0.21 4.27 18.03
N ILE A 90 -0.39 3.65 16.87
CA ILE A 90 -1.69 3.47 16.24
C ILE A 90 -2.10 2.01 16.02
N SER A 91 -1.17 1.05 16.23
CA SER A 91 -1.46 -0.37 16.04
C SER A 91 -2.74 -0.81 16.77
N GLY A 92 -3.70 -1.36 16.05
CA GLY A 92 -5.00 -1.80 16.57
C GLY A 92 -6.01 -0.71 16.91
N THR A 93 -5.67 0.57 16.73
CA THR A 93 -6.55 1.73 17.00
C THR A 93 -7.44 2.08 15.79
N PRO A 94 -8.38 3.04 15.92
CA PRO A 94 -9.14 3.57 14.79
C PRO A 94 -8.29 4.31 13.73
N HIS A 95 -7.03 4.61 14.00
CA HIS A 95 -6.08 5.22 13.06
C HIS A 95 -5.20 4.18 12.34
N ASP A 96 -5.40 2.90 12.61
CA ASP A 96 -4.71 1.78 11.98
C ASP A 96 -5.48 1.36 10.72
N ILE A 97 -4.87 1.54 9.55
CA ILE A 97 -5.50 1.20 8.27
C ILE A 97 -5.83 -0.30 8.16
N ALA A 98 -5.00 -1.19 8.71
CA ALA A 98 -5.28 -2.62 8.71
C ALA A 98 -6.51 -2.94 9.57
N ARG A 99 -6.62 -2.34 10.77
CA ARG A 99 -7.80 -2.47 11.64
C ARG A 99 -9.06 -1.96 10.97
N VAL A 100 -8.99 -0.82 10.29
CA VAL A 100 -10.16 -0.19 9.66
C VAL A 100 -10.61 -0.93 8.40
N LYS A 101 -9.66 -1.39 7.57
CA LYS A 101 -9.98 -2.06 6.29
C LYS A 101 -10.34 -3.54 6.46
N LEU A 102 -9.69 -4.24 7.39
CA LEU A 102 -9.83 -5.70 7.54
C LEU A 102 -10.64 -6.10 8.80
N GLY A 103 -10.80 -5.18 9.74
CA GLY A 103 -11.44 -5.49 11.02
C GLY A 103 -10.54 -6.29 11.98
N LYS A 104 -11.11 -6.71 13.14
CA LYS A 104 -10.42 -7.62 14.06
C LYS A 104 -10.31 -9.01 13.43
N PRO A 105 -9.21 -9.76 13.66
CA PRO A 105 -8.09 -9.45 14.60
C PRO A 105 -6.96 -8.60 13.99
N TRP A 106 -7.08 -8.15 12.74
CA TRP A 106 -6.01 -7.51 11.97
C TRP A 106 -5.61 -6.14 12.53
N ARG A 107 -4.31 -5.86 12.47
CA ARG A 107 -3.69 -4.57 12.82
C ARG A 107 -2.35 -4.38 12.12
N MET A 108 -1.81 -3.19 12.14
CA MET A 108 -0.43 -2.93 11.75
C MET A 108 0.52 -3.65 12.73
N PRO A 109 1.67 -4.18 12.25
CA PRO A 109 2.67 -4.74 13.15
C PRO A 109 3.26 -3.66 14.06
N THR A 110 3.73 -4.07 15.23
CA THR A 110 4.55 -3.23 16.09
C THR A 110 6.00 -3.22 15.62
N TYR A 111 6.80 -2.28 16.16
CA TYR A 111 8.25 -2.24 15.92
C TYR A 111 8.94 -3.53 16.40
N ASP A 112 8.55 -4.06 17.57
CA ASP A 112 9.14 -5.28 18.13
C ASP A 112 8.81 -6.51 17.26
N GLU A 113 7.60 -6.61 16.71
CA GLU A 113 7.21 -7.66 15.77
C GLU A 113 7.97 -7.57 14.43
N LEU A 114 8.27 -6.34 13.97
CA LEU A 114 9.18 -6.16 12.83
C LEU A 114 10.59 -6.67 13.14
N LEU A 115 11.13 -6.35 14.32
CA LEU A 115 12.44 -6.86 14.74
C LEU A 115 12.45 -8.39 14.87
N GLU A 116 11.38 -8.98 15.39
CA GLU A 116 11.21 -10.43 15.46
C GLU A 116 11.23 -11.04 14.05
N LEU A 117 10.44 -10.50 13.11
CA LEU A 117 10.43 -10.94 11.71
C LEU A 117 11.81 -10.88 11.07
N MET A 118 12.53 -9.78 11.29
CA MET A 118 13.86 -9.57 10.71
C MET A 118 14.94 -10.47 11.31
N SER A 119 14.84 -10.80 12.60
CA SER A 119 15.88 -11.56 13.32
C SER A 119 15.67 -13.07 13.27
N GLN A 120 14.43 -13.55 13.15
CA GLN A 120 14.10 -14.97 13.24
C GLN A 120 13.80 -15.63 11.90
N CYS A 121 13.50 -14.84 10.85
CA CYS A 121 13.19 -15.37 9.54
C CYS A 121 14.39 -15.31 8.58
N SER A 122 14.40 -16.21 7.63
CA SER A 122 15.30 -16.12 6.47
C SER A 122 14.63 -15.31 5.35
N TRP A 123 15.44 -14.56 4.61
CA TRP A 123 14.99 -13.64 3.58
C TRP A 123 15.67 -13.98 2.26
N ALA A 124 14.90 -14.14 1.19
CA ALA A 124 15.40 -14.42 -0.14
C ALA A 124 14.68 -13.54 -1.17
N HIS A 125 15.46 -12.85 -2.00
CA HIS A 125 14.91 -12.10 -3.13
C HIS A 125 14.47 -13.07 -4.23
N GLU A 126 13.26 -12.91 -4.73
CA GLU A 126 12.72 -13.72 -5.81
C GLU A 126 11.70 -12.95 -6.66
N LYS A 127 11.32 -13.55 -7.78
CA LYS A 127 10.12 -13.13 -8.53
C LYS A 127 9.00 -14.11 -8.30
N TYR A 128 7.93 -13.64 -7.66
CA TYR A 128 6.71 -14.43 -7.46
C TYR A 128 5.62 -13.99 -8.44
N LYS A 129 5.20 -14.89 -9.33
CA LYS A 129 4.24 -14.59 -10.42
C LYS A 129 4.64 -13.36 -11.25
N GLY A 130 5.94 -13.19 -11.50
CA GLY A 130 6.49 -12.09 -12.29
C GLY A 130 6.78 -10.80 -11.53
N VAL A 131 6.36 -10.69 -10.26
CA VAL A 131 6.59 -9.51 -9.41
C VAL A 131 7.82 -9.75 -8.55
N PRO A 132 8.83 -8.85 -8.55
CA PRO A 132 9.98 -8.95 -7.67
C PRO A 132 9.58 -8.66 -6.21
N GLY A 133 10.29 -9.25 -5.26
CA GLY A 133 10.05 -9.06 -3.83
C GLY A 133 10.87 -10.01 -2.98
N MET A 134 10.56 -10.01 -1.69
CA MET A 134 11.22 -10.84 -0.69
C MET A 134 10.32 -11.99 -0.25
N ARG A 135 10.83 -13.22 -0.38
CA ARG A 135 10.30 -14.38 0.35
C ARG A 135 10.85 -14.35 1.77
N VAL A 136 9.96 -14.24 2.74
CA VAL A 136 10.30 -14.28 4.17
C VAL A 136 9.81 -15.59 4.75
N THR A 137 10.75 -16.46 5.17
CA THR A 137 10.46 -17.80 5.66
C THR A 137 10.76 -17.87 7.15
N GLY A 138 9.73 -18.21 7.91
CA GLY A 138 9.81 -18.37 9.36
C GLY A 138 10.52 -19.64 9.81
N PRO A 139 10.83 -19.75 11.11
CA PRO A 139 11.52 -20.91 11.68
C PRO A 139 10.73 -22.22 11.53
N ASN A 140 9.42 -22.16 11.35
CA ASN A 140 8.56 -23.32 11.10
C ASN A 140 8.46 -23.75 9.63
N GLY A 141 9.16 -23.04 8.72
CA GLY A 141 9.19 -23.33 7.29
C GLY A 141 8.06 -22.68 6.46
N ASN A 142 7.06 -22.09 7.10
CA ASN A 142 6.05 -21.33 6.39
C ASN A 142 6.61 -20.00 5.92
N SER A 143 6.03 -19.42 4.87
CA SER A 143 6.57 -18.18 4.30
C SER A 143 5.47 -17.22 3.81
N ILE A 144 5.80 -15.94 3.82
CA ILE A 144 5.06 -14.87 3.14
C ILE A 144 5.91 -14.26 2.03
N PHE A 145 5.26 -13.56 1.11
CA PHE A 145 5.94 -12.80 0.06
C PHE A 145 5.65 -11.31 0.24
N LEU A 146 6.69 -10.50 0.36
CA LEU A 146 6.64 -9.04 0.42
C LEU A 146 7.01 -8.47 -0.96
N PRO A 147 6.03 -8.01 -1.78
CA PRO A 147 6.33 -7.47 -3.10
C PRO A 147 7.13 -6.17 -3.01
N GLU A 148 7.95 -5.89 -4.00
CA GLU A 148 8.61 -4.60 -4.18
C GLU A 148 7.58 -3.54 -4.61
N CYS A 149 6.82 -3.06 -3.62
CA CYS A 149 5.67 -2.18 -3.83
C CYS A 149 6.04 -0.70 -3.97
N GLY A 150 7.32 -0.35 -3.88
CA GLY A 150 7.73 1.04 -3.88
C GLY A 150 7.31 1.79 -2.60
N GLY A 151 7.21 3.08 -2.71
CA GLY A 151 6.77 4.01 -1.68
C GLY A 151 7.00 5.44 -2.11
N TYR A 152 6.38 6.38 -1.40
CA TYR A 152 6.59 7.81 -1.61
C TYR A 152 7.33 8.39 -0.42
N VAL A 153 8.54 8.88 -0.70
CA VAL A 153 9.28 9.73 0.23
C VAL A 153 8.93 11.17 -0.09
N LEU A 154 8.24 11.84 0.82
CA LEU A 154 7.70 13.18 0.62
C LEU A 154 8.24 14.12 1.69
N ASP A 155 8.48 15.37 1.28
CA ASP A 155 8.56 16.46 2.25
C ASP A 155 7.17 16.94 2.67
N GLU A 156 7.09 17.57 3.82
CA GLU A 156 5.83 18.08 4.41
C GLU A 156 5.10 19.07 3.50
N SER A 157 5.85 19.89 2.72
CA SER A 157 5.27 20.86 1.81
C SER A 157 4.55 20.19 0.66
N LEU A 158 5.17 19.18 0.06
CA LEU A 158 4.58 18.40 -1.03
C LEU A 158 3.37 17.60 -0.53
N ALA A 159 3.45 16.98 0.65
CA ALA A 159 2.32 16.28 1.26
C ALA A 159 1.10 17.21 1.44
N ARG A 160 1.31 18.44 1.94
CA ARG A 160 0.25 19.46 2.06
C ARG A 160 -0.35 19.86 0.72
N GLN A 161 0.42 19.89 -0.35
CA GLN A 161 -0.09 20.18 -1.69
C GLN A 161 -0.91 19.01 -2.25
N LEU A 162 -0.38 17.81 -2.17
CA LEU A 162 -1.04 16.59 -2.67
C LEU A 162 -2.34 16.29 -1.91
N SER A 163 -2.38 16.52 -0.60
CA SER A 163 -3.59 16.30 0.21
C SER A 163 -4.81 17.15 -0.20
N LYS A 164 -4.56 18.28 -0.92
CA LYS A 164 -5.62 19.16 -1.45
C LYS A 164 -6.19 18.67 -2.79
N ILE A 165 -5.53 17.75 -3.46
CA ILE A 165 -5.98 17.22 -4.74
C ILE A 165 -7.08 16.19 -4.48
N LYS A 166 -8.28 16.50 -4.94
CA LYS A 166 -9.43 15.59 -4.82
C LYS A 166 -9.17 14.31 -5.63
N ASN A 167 -9.35 13.17 -4.99
CA ASN A 167 -9.14 11.84 -5.59
C ASN A 167 -7.69 11.52 -6.00
N PHE A 168 -6.69 12.22 -5.45
CA PHE A 168 -5.31 11.80 -5.60
C PHE A 168 -5.10 10.46 -4.87
N ASP A 169 -4.70 9.43 -5.61
CA ASP A 169 -4.31 8.13 -5.09
C ASP A 169 -2.79 7.98 -5.24
N PRO A 170 -2.04 7.87 -4.15
CA PRO A 170 -0.59 7.68 -4.23
C PRO A 170 -0.20 6.38 -4.94
N THR A 171 -1.12 5.41 -5.03
CA THR A 171 -0.85 4.16 -5.74
C THR A 171 -0.78 4.35 -7.25
N ASP A 172 -1.47 5.35 -7.80
CA ASP A 172 -1.43 5.69 -9.23
C ASP A 172 -0.07 6.24 -9.67
N CYS A 173 0.69 6.75 -8.72
CA CYS A 173 2.00 7.34 -8.98
C CYS A 173 3.15 6.38 -8.69
N ARG A 174 2.93 5.10 -8.55
CA ARG A 174 4.01 4.11 -8.43
C ARG A 174 4.90 4.19 -9.66
N GLY A 175 5.75 5.20 -9.62
CA GLY A 175 6.66 5.51 -10.70
C GLY A 175 7.83 4.55 -10.71
N SER A 176 8.57 4.62 -11.77
CA SER A 176 9.69 3.84 -12.25
C SER A 176 10.93 3.70 -11.33
N ASN A 177 10.89 4.16 -10.10
CA ASN A 177 11.96 3.98 -9.11
C ASN A 177 11.63 2.90 -8.08
N SER A 178 11.06 1.80 -8.55
CA SER A 178 10.57 0.67 -7.75
C SER A 178 11.67 -0.25 -7.22
N ASP A 179 12.91 0.19 -7.21
CA ASP A 179 13.98 -0.64 -6.70
C ASP A 179 14.02 -0.69 -5.16
N GLU A 180 13.16 0.05 -4.49
CA GLU A 180 13.04 0.09 -3.04
C GLU A 180 11.58 -0.08 -2.63
N SER A 181 11.34 -0.71 -1.48
CA SER A 181 10.01 -0.89 -0.93
C SER A 181 9.99 -0.53 0.53
N TYR A 182 8.85 -0.01 0.95
CA TYR A 182 8.68 0.55 2.28
C TYR A 182 7.40 0.03 2.91
N TYR A 183 7.49 -0.40 4.18
CA TYR A 183 6.37 -0.95 4.92
C TYR A 183 6.29 -0.30 6.30
N TRP A 184 5.17 0.33 6.60
CA TRP A 184 4.91 0.91 7.93
C TRP A 184 4.76 -0.15 9.01
N VAL A 185 5.19 0.22 10.22
CA VAL A 185 4.73 -0.39 11.47
C VAL A 185 3.85 0.60 12.22
N GLY A 186 3.00 0.11 13.12
CA GLY A 186 1.97 0.91 13.78
C GLY A 186 2.37 1.47 15.16
N THR A 187 3.64 1.32 15.56
CA THR A 187 4.18 1.90 16.81
C THR A 187 5.32 2.85 16.51
N THR A 188 5.51 3.82 17.35
CA THR A 188 6.60 4.81 17.25
C THR A 188 7.82 4.37 18.04
N LYS A 189 8.98 4.90 17.70
CA LYS A 189 10.22 4.69 18.42
C LYS A 189 10.88 6.06 18.68
N GLU A 190 11.02 6.44 19.93
CA GLU A 190 11.66 7.73 20.33
C GLU A 190 11.01 8.96 19.65
N GLY A 191 9.69 8.93 19.45
CA GLY A 191 8.96 10.01 18.77
C GLY A 191 9.14 10.04 17.24
N LEU A 192 9.67 8.96 16.65
CA LEU A 192 9.88 8.79 15.23
C LEU A 192 9.01 7.65 14.69
N PHE A 193 8.84 7.59 13.37
CA PHE A 193 8.04 6.58 12.68
C PHE A 193 8.95 5.49 12.10
N PRO A 194 8.94 4.28 12.66
CA PRO A 194 9.69 3.15 12.12
C PRO A 194 9.03 2.57 10.87
N PHE A 195 9.86 2.08 9.98
CA PHE A 195 9.43 1.35 8.80
C PHE A 195 10.48 0.32 8.36
N LEU A 196 10.03 -0.71 7.65
CA LEU A 196 10.90 -1.64 6.95
C LEU A 196 11.24 -1.06 5.58
N LYS A 197 12.52 -1.02 5.24
CA LYS A 197 13.02 -0.73 3.90
C LYS A 197 13.62 -2.00 3.30
N ILE A 198 13.19 -2.33 2.08
CA ILE A 198 13.81 -3.36 1.23
C ILE A 198 14.51 -2.62 0.10
N GLU A 199 15.80 -2.87 -0.08
CA GLU A 199 16.64 -2.21 -1.09
C GLU A 199 16.84 -3.07 -2.31
N ASN A 200 17.15 -2.43 -3.41
CA ASN A 200 17.27 -2.94 -4.76
C ASN A 200 17.84 -4.34 -4.90
N GLY A 201 17.11 -5.16 -5.63
CA GLY A 201 17.52 -6.52 -5.93
C GLY A 201 17.53 -7.43 -4.70
N GLY A 202 16.86 -7.03 -3.60
CA GLY A 202 16.69 -7.85 -2.42
C GLY A 202 17.99 -8.20 -1.69
N ASN A 203 19.08 -7.51 -1.97
CA ASN A 203 20.36 -7.79 -1.31
C ASN A 203 20.44 -7.20 0.10
N SER A 204 19.55 -6.31 0.47
CA SER A 204 19.47 -5.81 1.83
C SER A 204 18.05 -5.43 2.23
N TYR A 205 17.75 -5.64 3.49
CA TYR A 205 16.56 -5.15 4.16
C TYR A 205 16.97 -4.61 5.53
N LYS A 206 16.37 -3.50 5.92
CA LYS A 206 16.66 -2.84 7.20
C LYS A 206 15.43 -2.13 7.73
N TRP A 207 15.35 -1.98 9.04
CA TRP A 207 14.43 -1.01 9.60
C TRP A 207 15.07 0.38 9.60
N MET A 208 14.25 1.40 9.46
CA MET A 208 14.67 2.81 9.47
C MET A 208 13.66 3.64 10.27
N LEU A 209 14.05 4.85 10.61
CA LEU A 209 13.20 5.84 11.26
C LEU A 209 13.06 7.06 10.34
N THR A 210 11.86 7.63 10.30
CA THR A 210 11.62 8.93 9.71
C THR A 210 10.94 9.87 10.71
N ILE A 211 11.18 11.15 10.57
CA ILE A 211 10.47 12.20 11.31
C ILE A 211 9.17 12.61 10.60
N GLN A 212 8.95 12.10 9.38
CA GLN A 212 7.90 12.51 8.48
C GLN A 212 6.89 11.38 8.32
N GLY A 213 5.80 11.39 9.08
CA GLY A 213 4.70 10.44 8.90
C GLY A 213 3.83 10.71 7.67
N CYS A 214 4.17 11.71 6.85
CA CYS A 214 3.45 12.04 5.62
C CYS A 214 3.85 11.19 4.40
N GLU A 215 4.95 10.46 4.49
CA GLU A 215 5.38 9.51 3.46
C GLU A 215 4.30 8.45 3.23
N ALA A 216 4.21 7.90 2.02
CA ALA A 216 3.22 6.88 1.71
C ALA A 216 3.88 5.53 1.50
N TYR A 217 3.63 4.58 2.40
CA TYR A 217 4.18 3.24 2.41
C TYR A 217 3.08 2.19 2.48
N ALA A 218 3.41 0.97 2.11
CA ALA A 218 2.51 -0.17 2.24
C ALA A 218 2.36 -0.61 3.71
N VAL A 219 1.35 -1.43 3.96
CA VAL A 219 1.14 -2.07 5.27
C VAL A 219 0.96 -3.57 5.05
N ARG A 220 1.78 -4.38 5.71
CA ARG A 220 1.58 -5.82 5.86
C ARG A 220 0.96 -6.07 7.23
N PRO A 221 -0.31 -6.50 7.31
CA PRO A 221 -1.00 -6.71 8.58
C PRO A 221 -0.47 -7.90 9.37
N VAL A 222 -0.73 -7.84 10.68
CA VAL A 222 -0.59 -8.97 11.60
C VAL A 222 -1.88 -9.23 12.36
N ALA A 223 -2.02 -10.44 12.90
CA ALA A 223 -3.10 -10.83 13.80
C ALA A 223 -2.53 -11.55 15.01
N ASP A 224 -3.05 -11.25 16.18
CA ASP A 224 -2.71 -11.96 17.42
C ASP A 224 -3.10 -13.44 17.31
N LYS A 225 -2.31 -14.34 17.90
CA LYS A 225 -2.58 -15.79 17.97
C LYS A 225 -3.64 -16.12 18.99
#